data_aee1b33164b3944b8b989b36b77de463
#
_entry.id   aee1b33164b3944b8b989b36b77de463
#
_cell.length_a   1.000
_cell.length_b   1.000
_cell.length_c   1.000
_cell.angle_alpha   90.00
_cell.angle_beta   90.00
_cell.angle_gamma   90.00
#
_symmetry.space_group_name_H-M   'P 1'
#
loop_
_entity.id
_entity.type
_entity.pdbx_description
1 polymer ?
#
loop_
_entity_poly.entity_id
_entity_poly.type
_entity_poly.pdbx_seq_one_letter_code
_entity_poly.pdbx_strand_id
1 'polypeptide(L)'
;MFEELLEPIKAGEFELKQKLRDLGYTVKDVSNEPVYWHKDIDLLVTDTERHIEMSMEVKYDKLMAQTGNLFVESKNPRSTNGAGWFNFCQADLLAYGDAVNEVFYCFSFPKFKDYINDFKKSLTECRTPDGACGYLVSLDHILAVLPYQTIYLKEEI
;
A
#
# COMPACT_ATOMS: atom_id res chain seq x y z
N MET A 1 0.72 -14.17 20.03
CA MET A 1 1.24 -12.81 20.09
C MET A 1 1.52 -12.23 18.70
N PHE A 2 2.27 -12.89 17.87
CA PHE A 2 2.49 -12.48 16.47
C PHE A 2 1.23 -12.65 15.61
N GLU A 3 0.45 -13.70 15.86
CA GLU A 3 -0.77 -14.01 15.12
C GLU A 3 -1.88 -12.98 15.37
N GLU A 4 -2.00 -12.45 16.60
CA GLU A 4 -3.00 -11.44 16.96
C GLU A 4 -2.78 -10.10 16.27
N LEU A 5 -1.51 -9.76 15.91
CA LEU A 5 -1.17 -8.54 15.20
C LEU A 5 -1.34 -8.65 13.69
N LEU A 6 -1.25 -9.87 13.14
CA LEU A 6 -1.37 -10.12 11.70
C LEU A 6 -2.83 -10.30 11.24
N GLU A 7 -3.73 -10.72 12.12
CA GLU A 7 -5.14 -10.94 11.77
C GLU A 7 -5.85 -9.71 11.24
N PRO A 8 -5.74 -8.50 11.84
CA PRO A 8 -6.38 -7.31 11.30
C PRO A 8 -5.85 -6.91 9.92
N ILE A 9 -4.54 -7.10 9.68
CA ILE A 9 -3.90 -6.80 8.40
C ILE A 9 -4.41 -7.76 7.32
N LYS A 10 -4.45 -9.06 7.61
CA LYS A 10 -4.99 -10.09 6.70
C LYS A 10 -6.48 -9.88 6.43
N ALA A 11 -7.25 -9.48 7.44
CA ALA A 11 -8.67 -9.20 7.28
C ALA A 11 -8.88 -8.01 6.34
N GLY A 12 -8.09 -6.95 6.47
CA GLY A 12 -8.15 -5.78 5.58
C GLY A 12 -7.83 -6.12 4.13
N GLU A 13 -6.79 -6.91 3.89
CA GLU A 13 -6.45 -7.39 2.55
C GLU A 13 -7.55 -8.28 1.96
N PHE A 14 -8.13 -9.16 2.77
CA PHE A 14 -9.25 -10.00 2.34
C PHE A 14 -10.47 -9.17 1.94
N GLU A 15 -10.85 -8.19 2.76
CA GLU A 15 -11.97 -7.30 2.49
C GLU A 15 -11.73 -6.44 1.24
N LEU A 16 -10.49 -5.97 1.02
CA LEU A 16 -10.12 -5.26 -0.19
C LEU A 16 -10.34 -6.12 -1.44
N LYS A 17 -9.90 -7.37 -1.40
CA LYS A 17 -10.13 -8.32 -2.52
C LYS A 17 -11.61 -8.48 -2.82
N GLN A 18 -12.45 -8.61 -1.80
CA GLN A 18 -13.89 -8.75 -1.98
C GLN A 18 -14.51 -7.47 -2.57
N LYS A 19 -14.13 -6.30 -2.08
CA LYS A 19 -14.61 -5.03 -2.62
C LYS A 19 -14.21 -4.81 -4.08
N LEU A 20 -13.00 -5.17 -4.44
CA LEU A 20 -12.55 -5.10 -5.84
C LEU A 20 -13.38 -6.03 -6.74
N ARG A 21 -13.68 -7.24 -6.27
CA ARG A 21 -14.57 -8.17 -6.99
C ARG A 21 -15.99 -7.64 -7.11
N ASP A 22 -16.52 -7.04 -6.06
CA ASP A 22 -17.84 -6.42 -6.07
C ASP A 22 -17.92 -5.26 -7.06
N LEU A 23 -16.81 -4.57 -7.30
CA LEU A 23 -16.69 -3.50 -8.30
C LEU A 23 -16.54 -4.02 -9.73
N GLY A 24 -16.48 -5.34 -9.93
CA GLY A 24 -16.43 -5.97 -11.25
C GLY A 24 -15.03 -6.37 -11.72
N TYR A 25 -14.01 -6.24 -10.87
CA TYR A 25 -12.66 -6.70 -11.20
C TYR A 25 -12.48 -8.18 -10.92
N THR A 26 -11.62 -8.83 -11.70
CA THR A 26 -11.07 -10.13 -11.34
C THR A 26 -9.82 -9.90 -10.51
N VAL A 27 -9.70 -10.59 -9.38
CA VAL A 27 -8.59 -10.41 -8.45
C VAL A 27 -7.92 -11.74 -8.18
N LYS A 28 -6.61 -11.80 -8.41
CA LYS A 28 -5.78 -12.96 -8.09
C LYS A 28 -4.78 -12.56 -7.00
N ASP A 29 -4.76 -13.31 -5.91
CA ASP A 29 -3.74 -13.16 -4.86
C ASP A 29 -2.47 -13.88 -5.30
N VAL A 30 -1.38 -13.12 -5.45
CA VAL A 30 -0.08 -13.62 -5.89
C VAL A 30 1.01 -13.38 -4.84
N SER A 31 0.62 -12.99 -3.64
CA SER A 31 1.55 -12.62 -2.56
C SER A 31 2.50 -13.75 -2.13
N ASN A 32 2.11 -15.00 -2.36
CA ASN A 32 2.92 -16.17 -2.04
C ASN A 32 3.65 -16.78 -3.27
N GLU A 33 3.47 -16.19 -4.45
CA GLU A 33 4.18 -16.65 -5.67
C GLU A 33 5.54 -15.96 -5.77
N PRO A 34 6.66 -16.73 -5.87
CA PRO A 34 8.02 -16.15 -5.83
C PRO A 34 8.28 -15.06 -6.88
N VAL A 35 7.74 -15.21 -8.08
CA VAL A 35 7.91 -14.22 -9.17
C VAL A 35 7.38 -12.85 -8.76
N TYR A 36 6.26 -12.81 -8.06
CA TYR A 36 5.62 -11.58 -7.62
C TYR A 36 6.12 -11.11 -6.27
N TRP A 37 6.42 -12.03 -5.38
CA TRP A 37 6.99 -11.74 -4.07
C TRP A 37 8.29 -10.96 -4.17
N HIS A 38 9.18 -11.33 -5.10
CA HIS A 38 10.43 -10.62 -5.34
C HIS A 38 10.25 -9.20 -5.89
N LYS A 39 9.06 -8.86 -6.38
CA LYS A 39 8.70 -7.53 -6.89
C LYS A 39 7.81 -6.75 -5.94
N ASP A 40 7.53 -7.31 -4.76
CA ASP A 40 6.61 -6.76 -3.76
C ASP A 40 5.22 -6.48 -4.36
N ILE A 41 4.66 -7.50 -4.99
CA ILE A 41 3.33 -7.47 -5.60
C ILE A 41 2.43 -8.48 -4.88
N ASP A 42 1.30 -8.01 -4.37
CA ASP A 42 0.33 -8.83 -3.64
C ASP A 42 -0.80 -9.34 -4.51
N LEU A 43 -1.33 -8.50 -5.39
CA LEU A 43 -2.52 -8.79 -6.18
C LEU A 43 -2.30 -8.50 -7.66
N LEU A 44 -2.96 -9.31 -8.51
CA LEU A 44 -3.22 -8.94 -9.91
C LEU A 44 -4.71 -8.60 -10.03
N VAL A 45 -5.00 -7.41 -10.49
CA VAL A 45 -6.35 -6.87 -10.63
C VAL A 45 -6.62 -6.67 -12.12
N THR A 46 -7.63 -7.34 -12.64
CA THR A 46 -7.96 -7.30 -14.06
C THR A 46 -9.31 -6.66 -14.28
N ASP A 47 -9.33 -5.61 -15.10
CA ASP A 47 -10.57 -5.07 -15.67
C ASP A 47 -10.93 -5.93 -16.88
N THR A 48 -11.96 -6.78 -16.72
CA THR A 48 -12.36 -7.75 -17.75
C THR A 48 -13.00 -7.10 -18.96
N GLU A 49 -13.62 -5.92 -18.81
CA GLU A 49 -14.24 -5.20 -19.94
C GLU A 49 -13.17 -4.56 -20.83
N ARG A 50 -12.12 -4.00 -20.24
CA ARG A 50 -11.04 -3.32 -20.95
C ARG A 50 -9.85 -4.24 -21.26
N HIS A 51 -9.85 -5.47 -20.74
CA HIS A 51 -8.73 -6.43 -20.82
C HIS A 51 -7.41 -5.87 -20.32
N ILE A 52 -7.47 -5.10 -19.22
CA ILE A 52 -6.29 -4.50 -18.58
C ILE A 52 -6.04 -5.20 -17.26
N GLU A 53 -4.82 -5.76 -17.11
CA GLU A 53 -4.33 -6.31 -15.85
C GLU A 53 -3.33 -5.33 -15.23
N MET A 54 -3.49 -5.05 -13.95
CA MET A 54 -2.57 -4.21 -13.18
C MET A 54 -2.13 -4.95 -11.92
N SER A 55 -0.85 -4.84 -11.58
CA SER A 55 -0.31 -5.35 -10.33
C SER A 55 -0.50 -4.34 -9.21
N MET A 56 -0.75 -4.84 -8.00
CA MET A 56 -1.05 -4.02 -6.83
C MET A 56 -0.26 -4.49 -5.61
N GLU A 57 0.39 -3.54 -4.95
CA GLU A 57 0.94 -3.71 -3.61
C GLU A 57 -0.08 -3.18 -2.61
N VAL A 58 -0.28 -3.91 -1.51
CA VAL A 58 -1.24 -3.58 -0.46
C VAL A 58 -0.51 -3.29 0.84
N LYS A 59 -0.74 -2.12 1.42
CA LYS A 59 -0.28 -1.73 2.74
C LYS A 59 -1.48 -1.39 3.61
N TYR A 60 -1.48 -1.83 4.86
CA TYR A 60 -2.58 -1.59 5.79
C TYR A 60 -2.00 -1.10 7.11
N ASP A 61 -2.23 0.17 7.42
CA ASP A 61 -1.53 0.93 8.44
C ASP A 61 -2.45 1.22 9.63
N LYS A 62 -2.01 0.86 10.82
CA LYS A 62 -2.76 1.09 12.07
C LYS A 62 -2.52 2.47 12.66
N LEU A 63 -1.46 3.16 12.26
CA LEU A 63 -1.02 4.41 12.87
C LEU A 63 -1.45 5.65 12.08
N MET A 64 -1.79 5.51 10.81
CA MET A 64 -2.06 6.67 9.97
C MET A 64 -3.27 7.50 10.42
N ALA A 65 -4.29 6.88 11.02
CA ALA A 65 -5.44 7.62 11.57
C ALA A 65 -5.03 8.53 12.72
N GLN A 66 -4.07 8.08 13.54
CA GLN A 66 -3.57 8.82 14.69
C GLN A 66 -2.58 9.91 14.28
N THR A 67 -1.71 9.63 13.32
CA THR A 67 -0.62 10.52 12.94
C THR A 67 -0.95 11.44 11.77
N GLY A 68 -1.92 11.07 10.94
CA GLY A 68 -2.21 11.73 9.67
C GLY A 68 -1.15 11.48 8.59
N ASN A 69 -0.25 10.54 8.81
CA ASN A 69 0.88 10.26 7.91
C ASN A 69 0.89 8.84 7.41
N LEU A 70 1.31 8.68 6.14
CA LEU A 70 1.79 7.40 5.62
C LEU A 70 3.24 7.21 6.03
N PHE A 71 3.64 5.96 6.27
CA PHE A 71 5.04 5.59 6.45
C PHE A 71 5.55 4.93 5.17
N VAL A 72 6.49 5.59 4.49
CA VAL A 72 7.05 5.12 3.23
C VAL A 72 8.45 4.59 3.49
N GLU A 73 8.56 3.28 3.65
CA GLU A 73 9.80 2.61 4.01
C GLU A 73 10.81 2.64 2.85
N SER A 74 11.95 3.29 3.09
CA SER A 74 13.03 3.43 2.10
C SER A 74 14.18 2.44 2.32
N LYS A 75 14.41 2.04 3.57
CA LYS A 75 15.46 1.09 3.96
C LYS A 75 14.93 0.10 4.97
N ASN A 76 15.30 -1.16 4.81
CA ASN A 76 14.97 -2.22 5.76
C ASN A 76 16.15 -3.19 5.85
N PRO A 77 16.89 -3.23 6.98
CA PRO A 77 18.04 -4.13 7.13
C PRO A 77 17.67 -5.61 7.12
N ARG A 78 16.38 -5.94 7.32
CA ARG A 78 15.90 -7.31 7.27
C ARG A 78 15.63 -7.81 5.85
N SER A 79 15.52 -6.90 4.87
CA SER A 79 15.35 -7.31 3.47
C SER A 79 16.66 -7.78 2.89
N THR A 80 16.60 -8.63 1.86
CA THR A 80 17.77 -9.28 1.25
C THR A 80 18.79 -8.27 0.72
N ASN A 81 18.33 -7.11 0.24
CA ASN A 81 19.18 -6.07 -0.33
C ASN A 81 19.21 -4.78 0.50
N GLY A 82 18.65 -4.78 1.70
CA GLY A 82 18.57 -3.61 2.56
C GLY A 82 17.58 -2.55 2.13
N ALA A 83 16.83 -2.75 1.04
CA ALA A 83 15.86 -1.79 0.54
C ALA A 83 14.51 -1.93 1.25
N GLY A 84 13.86 -0.80 1.51
CA GLY A 84 12.45 -0.79 1.91
C GLY A 84 11.53 -0.98 0.72
N TRP A 85 10.25 -1.22 0.99
CA TRP A 85 9.28 -1.52 -0.07
C TRP A 85 9.20 -0.43 -1.14
N PHE A 86 9.39 0.81 -0.77
CA PHE A 86 9.36 1.94 -1.71
C PHE A 86 10.39 1.82 -2.83
N ASN A 87 11.61 1.39 -2.50
CA ASN A 87 12.69 1.22 -3.47
C ASN A 87 12.68 -0.13 -4.17
N PHE A 88 11.93 -1.08 -3.65
CA PHE A 88 11.92 -2.46 -4.10
C PHE A 88 10.68 -2.79 -4.94
N CYS A 89 9.53 -2.22 -4.60
CA CYS A 89 8.24 -2.53 -5.21
C CYS A 89 8.19 -2.14 -6.69
N GLN A 90 7.67 -3.04 -7.51
CA GLN A 90 7.50 -2.86 -8.96
C GLN A 90 6.02 -2.93 -9.38
N ALA A 91 5.10 -2.68 -8.46
CA ALA A 91 3.68 -2.71 -8.74
C ALA A 91 3.23 -1.51 -9.59
N ASP A 92 2.15 -1.69 -10.33
CA ASP A 92 1.48 -0.60 -11.06
C ASP A 92 0.68 0.30 -10.13
N LEU A 93 0.07 -0.30 -9.10
CA LEU A 93 -0.82 0.37 -8.15
C LEU A 93 -0.34 0.14 -6.72
N LEU A 94 -0.54 1.16 -5.88
CA LEU A 94 -0.38 1.07 -4.43
C LEU A 94 -1.74 1.29 -3.78
N ALA A 95 -2.23 0.31 -3.05
CA ALA A 95 -3.39 0.45 -2.17
C ALA A 95 -2.89 0.64 -0.74
N TYR A 96 -2.96 1.86 -0.24
CA TYR A 96 -2.53 2.19 1.12
C TYR A 96 -3.74 2.37 2.01
N GLY A 97 -3.90 1.50 2.98
CA GLY A 97 -5.09 1.41 3.81
C GLY A 97 -4.91 1.94 5.22
N ASP A 98 -5.94 2.63 5.67
CA ASP A 98 -6.13 3.04 7.06
C ASP A 98 -6.89 1.95 7.79
N ALA A 99 -6.21 1.25 8.71
CA ALA A 99 -6.79 0.12 9.44
C ALA A 99 -7.82 0.54 10.50
N VAL A 100 -7.80 1.80 10.92
CA VAL A 100 -8.76 2.33 11.91
C VAL A 100 -10.06 2.76 11.23
N ASN A 101 -9.95 3.54 10.15
CA ASN A 101 -11.10 4.04 9.40
C ASN A 101 -11.57 3.09 8.29
N GLU A 102 -10.84 1.99 8.07
CA GLU A 102 -11.19 0.93 7.11
C GLU A 102 -11.43 1.45 5.69
N VAL A 103 -10.47 2.25 5.22
CA VAL A 103 -10.48 2.82 3.88
C VAL A 103 -9.12 2.63 3.23
N PHE A 104 -9.12 2.28 1.94
CA PHE A 104 -7.92 2.25 1.11
C PHE A 104 -7.89 3.45 0.18
N TYR A 105 -6.70 4.04 0.07
CA TYR A 105 -6.36 5.05 -0.92
C TYR A 105 -5.51 4.38 -1.99
N CYS A 106 -5.99 4.38 -3.23
CA CYS A 106 -5.33 3.71 -4.35
C CYS A 106 -4.68 4.74 -5.26
N PHE A 107 -3.37 4.58 -5.46
CA PHE A 107 -2.55 5.46 -6.28
C PHE A 107 -1.91 4.69 -7.43
N SER A 108 -1.63 5.38 -8.53
CA SER A 108 -0.60 4.92 -9.46
C SER A 108 0.73 4.88 -8.70
N PHE A 109 1.40 3.72 -8.66
CA PHE A 109 2.66 3.61 -7.94
C PHE A 109 3.78 4.41 -8.60
N PRO A 110 3.93 4.43 -9.94
CA PRO A 110 4.90 5.31 -10.58
C PRO A 110 4.72 6.79 -10.23
N LYS A 111 3.48 7.28 -10.20
CA LYS A 111 3.19 8.67 -9.79
C LYS A 111 3.47 8.91 -8.32
N PHE A 112 3.20 7.93 -7.48
CA PHE A 112 3.54 7.98 -6.06
C PHE A 112 5.05 8.08 -5.86
N LYS A 113 5.83 7.30 -6.60
CA LYS A 113 7.30 7.36 -6.56
C LYS A 113 7.83 8.73 -6.99
N ASP A 114 7.28 9.29 -8.05
CA ASP A 114 7.66 10.63 -8.52
C ASP A 114 7.36 11.69 -7.45
N TYR A 115 6.20 11.61 -6.81
CA TYR A 115 5.84 12.50 -5.70
C TYR A 115 6.86 12.43 -4.56
N ILE A 116 7.20 11.22 -4.11
CA ILE A 116 8.17 11.06 -3.02
C ILE A 116 9.53 11.61 -3.44
N ASN A 117 10.00 11.31 -4.64
CA ASN A 117 11.29 11.78 -5.13
C ASN A 117 11.34 13.30 -5.26
N ASP A 118 10.23 13.94 -5.64
CA ASP A 118 10.14 15.40 -5.75
C ASP A 118 10.16 16.10 -4.38
N PHE A 119 9.54 15.50 -3.38
CA PHE A 119 9.37 16.10 -2.05
C PHE A 119 10.29 15.56 -0.96
N LYS A 120 11.06 14.49 -1.21
CA LYS A 120 11.82 13.79 -0.17
C LYS A 120 12.76 14.66 0.66
N LYS A 121 13.30 15.73 0.11
CA LYS A 121 14.18 16.65 0.84
C LYS A 121 13.46 17.43 1.94
N SER A 122 12.14 17.62 1.78
CA SER A 122 11.30 18.31 2.75
C SER A 122 10.48 17.35 3.62
N LEU A 123 10.58 16.03 3.38
CA LEU A 123 9.90 15.03 4.19
C LEU A 123 10.70 14.70 5.44
N THR A 124 9.99 14.42 6.53
CA THR A 124 10.61 13.94 7.76
C THR A 124 11.00 12.47 7.59
N GLU A 125 12.27 12.16 7.83
CA GLU A 125 12.72 10.78 7.92
C GLU A 125 12.57 10.29 9.36
N CYS A 126 12.18 9.03 9.52
CA CYS A 126 12.15 8.39 10.82
C CYS A 126 12.68 6.96 10.76
N ARG A 127 13.07 6.45 11.93
CA ARG A 127 13.54 5.08 12.10
C ARG A 127 12.62 4.36 13.06
N THR A 128 12.19 3.16 12.67
CA THR A 128 11.43 2.27 13.54
C THR A 128 12.36 1.56 14.55
N PRO A 129 11.84 1.03 15.67
CA PRO A 129 12.65 0.32 16.65
C PRO A 129 13.41 -0.88 16.09
N ASP A 130 12.92 -1.51 15.03
CA ASP A 130 13.57 -2.64 14.36
C ASP A 130 14.59 -2.23 13.30
N GLY A 131 14.86 -0.93 13.15
CA GLY A 131 15.91 -0.40 12.28
C GLY A 131 15.48 -0.03 10.87
N ALA A 132 14.22 -0.21 10.51
CA ALA A 132 13.70 0.29 9.23
C ALA A 132 13.68 1.82 9.21
N CYS A 133 13.99 2.41 8.07
CA CYS A 133 13.96 3.85 7.87
C CYS A 133 12.95 4.20 6.79
N GLY A 134 12.30 5.35 6.93
CA GLY A 134 11.35 5.79 5.93
C GLY A 134 10.96 7.25 6.09
N TYR A 135 10.09 7.68 5.17
CA TYR A 135 9.56 9.03 5.17
C TYR A 135 8.16 9.04 5.77
N LEU A 136 7.89 10.07 6.57
CA LEU A 136 6.53 10.39 6.99
C LEU A 136 5.90 11.32 5.95
N VAL A 137 4.80 10.88 5.36
CA VAL A 137 4.13 11.60 4.27
C VAL A 137 2.74 11.99 4.73
N SER A 138 2.46 13.29 4.75
CA SER A 138 1.12 13.79 5.10
C SER A 138 0.07 13.24 4.13
N LEU A 139 -0.95 12.57 4.66
CA LEU A 139 -2.07 12.09 3.86
C LEU A 139 -2.78 13.25 3.16
N ASP A 140 -3.08 14.32 3.88
CA ASP A 140 -3.77 15.49 3.32
C ASP A 140 -2.98 16.09 2.16
N HIS A 141 -1.67 16.17 2.28
CA HIS A 141 -0.83 16.74 1.23
C HIS A 141 -0.81 15.83 -0.02
N ILE A 142 -0.59 14.53 0.15
CA ILE A 142 -0.52 13.63 -1.00
C ILE A 142 -1.88 13.54 -1.73
N LEU A 143 -2.99 13.55 -1.00
CA LEU A 143 -4.32 13.55 -1.60
C LEU A 143 -4.63 14.85 -2.35
N ALA A 144 -4.01 15.97 -1.94
CA ALA A 144 -4.14 17.24 -2.64
C ALA A 144 -3.34 17.31 -3.96
N VAL A 145 -2.28 16.49 -4.09
CA VAL A 145 -1.35 16.54 -5.23
C VAL A 145 -1.58 15.41 -6.22
N LEU A 146 -1.81 14.18 -5.75
CA LEU A 146 -1.92 13.01 -6.62
C LEU A 146 -3.38 12.63 -6.90
N PRO A 147 -3.68 12.17 -8.12
CA PRO A 147 -4.93 11.45 -8.36
C PRO A 147 -4.98 10.18 -7.52
N TYR A 148 -6.16 9.89 -6.97
CA TYR A 148 -6.38 8.69 -6.17
C TYR A 148 -7.84 8.24 -6.28
N GLN A 149 -8.08 7.00 -5.87
CA GLN A 149 -9.41 6.45 -5.66
C GLN A 149 -9.50 5.90 -4.25
N THR A 150 -10.67 6.05 -3.63
CA THR A 150 -10.94 5.48 -2.31
C THR A 150 -11.76 4.22 -2.43
N ILE A 151 -11.44 3.23 -1.61
CA ILE A 151 -12.23 2.01 -1.44
C ILE A 151 -12.54 1.88 0.04
N TYR A 152 -13.83 2.06 0.37
CA TYR A 152 -14.32 1.91 1.74
C TYR A 152 -14.66 0.44 2.00
N LEU A 153 -14.11 -0.13 3.07
CA LEU A 153 -14.37 -1.53 3.43
C LEU A 153 -15.73 -1.70 4.11
N LYS A 154 -16.21 -0.66 4.79
CA LYS A 154 -17.55 -0.63 5.37
C LYS A 154 -18.47 0.19 4.49
N GLU A 155 -19.71 -0.29 4.33
CA GLU A 155 -20.74 0.53 3.70
C GLU A 155 -21.08 1.70 4.61
N GLU A 156 -21.12 2.91 4.04
CA GLU A 156 -21.66 4.07 4.74
C GLU A 156 -23.17 3.88 4.88
N ILE A 157 -23.63 3.95 6.11
CA ILE A 157 -25.06 3.92 6.42
C ILE A 157 -25.61 5.34 6.29
#